data_5f138a51b1441830b006091c7712d5b4
#
_entry.id   5f138a51b1441830b006091c7712d5b4
#
_cell.length_a   1.000
_cell.length_b   1.000
_cell.length_c   1.000
_cell.angle_alpha   90.00
_cell.angle_beta   90.00
_cell.angle_gamma   90.00
#
_symmetry.space_group_name_H-M   'P 1'
#
loop_
_entity.id
_entity.type
_entity.pdbx_description
1 polymer ?
#
loop_
_entity_poly.entity_id
_entity_poly.type
_entity_poly.pdbx_seq_one_letter_code
_entity_poly.pdbx_strand_id
1 'polypeptide(L)'
;WGLILLLAIFFVTMIFIVVMQEAIRKVIIVNPKRQVGNKVYGGVNTFIPFKLNPGGVMPIIFAVAILLFPSTILSLVGQANLPAGWVQDLVLMLNKVFNPSGLIYYAIYFVMIVVLTFFYASIMPNMQPKEIADNLKKYGSSIPGVKPGRPTAEALDKILTKTTFIGAMGLGIIALVPAFASYVTKITTLQGIGATSLIIMVGVALDLINQVRTHLLARNYETFLKD
;
A
#
# COMPACT_ATOMS: atom_id res chain seq x y z
N TRP A 1 12.37 -17.11 -26.39
CA TRP A 1 11.81 -17.65 -25.13
C TRP A 1 11.88 -16.63 -24.00
N GLY A 2 13.00 -15.92 -23.82
CA GLY A 2 13.17 -14.92 -22.74
C GLY A 2 12.16 -13.79 -22.79
N LEU A 3 11.81 -13.28 -23.97
CA LEU A 3 10.83 -12.22 -24.14
C LEU A 3 9.40 -12.68 -23.80
N ILE A 4 9.03 -13.89 -24.18
CA ILE A 4 7.71 -14.48 -23.85
C ILE A 4 7.60 -14.67 -22.34
N LEU A 5 8.63 -15.21 -21.70
CA LEU A 5 8.68 -15.41 -20.26
C LEU A 5 8.60 -14.09 -19.51
N LEU A 6 9.29 -13.07 -19.99
CA LEU A 6 9.24 -11.72 -19.44
C LEU A 6 7.84 -11.11 -19.53
N LEU A 7 7.17 -11.20 -20.67
CA LEU A 7 5.78 -10.72 -20.83
C LEU A 7 4.82 -11.49 -19.93
N ALA A 8 5.02 -12.79 -19.75
CA ALA A 8 4.21 -13.60 -18.84
C ALA A 8 4.38 -13.15 -17.38
N ILE A 9 5.62 -12.95 -16.90
CA ILE A 9 5.89 -12.43 -15.55
C ILE A 9 5.27 -11.04 -15.36
N PHE A 10 5.39 -10.18 -16.36
CA PHE A 10 4.84 -8.84 -16.36
C PHE A 10 3.31 -8.87 -16.20
N PHE A 11 2.63 -9.71 -16.96
CA PHE A 11 1.18 -9.86 -16.92
C PHE A 11 0.69 -10.41 -15.57
N VAL A 12 1.37 -11.43 -15.04
CA VAL A 12 1.09 -11.98 -13.71
C VAL A 12 1.29 -10.92 -12.62
N THR A 13 2.37 -10.14 -12.71
CA THR A 13 2.65 -9.06 -11.76
C THR A 13 1.54 -8.00 -11.79
N MET A 14 1.07 -7.62 -12.99
CA MET A 14 -0.03 -6.67 -13.14
C MET A 14 -1.31 -7.15 -12.45
N ILE A 15 -1.69 -8.41 -12.66
CA ILE A 15 -2.85 -9.01 -11.98
C ILE A 15 -2.68 -8.97 -10.46
N PHE A 16 -1.48 -9.31 -9.97
CA PHE A 16 -1.22 -9.33 -8.53
C PHE A 16 -1.27 -7.93 -7.92
N ILE A 17 -0.79 -6.90 -8.62
CA ILE A 17 -0.91 -5.49 -8.21
C ILE A 17 -2.39 -5.10 -8.08
N VAL A 18 -3.21 -5.42 -9.08
CA VAL A 18 -4.65 -5.11 -9.06
C VAL A 18 -5.33 -5.76 -7.86
N VAL A 19 -5.08 -7.05 -7.65
CA VAL A 19 -5.66 -7.80 -6.52
C VAL A 19 -5.25 -7.18 -5.18
N MET A 20 -3.98 -6.81 -5.01
CA MET A 20 -3.49 -6.21 -3.77
C MET A 20 -4.06 -4.83 -3.50
N GLN A 21 -4.31 -4.03 -4.53
CA GLN A 21 -4.86 -2.68 -4.37
C GLN A 21 -6.38 -2.67 -4.15
N GLU A 22 -7.10 -3.60 -4.77
CA GLU A 22 -8.55 -3.74 -4.63
C GLU A 22 -8.95 -4.59 -3.41
N ALA A 23 -8.01 -5.31 -2.80
CA ALA A 23 -8.29 -6.19 -1.67
C ALA A 23 -8.75 -5.39 -0.45
N ILE A 24 -9.96 -5.71 0.04
CA ILE A 24 -10.57 -5.11 1.20
C ILE A 24 -10.91 -6.17 2.25
N ARG A 25 -10.66 -5.86 3.52
CA ARG A 25 -11.14 -6.64 4.65
C ARG A 25 -12.43 -6.05 5.18
N LYS A 26 -13.52 -6.79 5.15
CA LYS A 26 -14.82 -6.38 5.67
C LYS A 26 -14.91 -6.70 7.15
N VAL A 27 -15.12 -5.68 8.00
CA VAL A 27 -15.38 -5.84 9.43
C VAL A 27 -16.86 -5.61 9.65
N ILE A 28 -17.57 -6.62 10.15
CA ILE A 28 -19.00 -6.58 10.37
C ILE A 28 -19.32 -5.70 11.58
N ILE A 29 -20.36 -4.87 11.44
CA ILE A 29 -20.89 -4.01 12.48
C ILE A 29 -22.37 -4.31 12.64
N VAL A 30 -22.81 -4.42 13.89
CA VAL A 30 -24.22 -4.60 14.25
C VAL A 30 -24.78 -3.26 14.67
N ASN A 31 -25.83 -2.82 13.99
CA ASN A 31 -26.57 -1.63 14.36
C ASN A 31 -27.73 -2.01 15.31
N PRO A 32 -27.97 -1.23 16.38
CA PRO A 32 -29.04 -1.52 17.31
C PRO A 32 -30.42 -1.40 16.64
N LYS A 33 -31.33 -2.27 17.02
CA LYS A 33 -32.72 -2.15 16.64
C LYS A 33 -33.34 -1.03 17.49
N ARG A 34 -34.00 -0.08 16.85
CA ARG A 34 -34.78 0.98 17.53
C ARG A 34 -36.28 0.68 17.32
N GLN A 35 -37.02 0.60 18.42
CA GLN A 35 -38.48 0.49 18.40
C GLN A 35 -39.05 1.88 18.53
N VAL A 36 -39.85 2.30 17.56
CA VAL A 36 -40.62 3.56 17.61
C VAL A 36 -42.08 3.18 17.45
N GLY A 37 -42.81 3.19 18.58
CA GLY A 37 -44.19 2.69 18.65
C GLY A 37 -44.24 1.18 18.35
N ASN A 38 -45.14 0.76 17.47
CA ASN A 38 -45.31 -0.64 17.06
C ASN A 38 -44.40 -1.07 15.90
N LYS A 39 -43.51 -0.18 15.40
CA LYS A 39 -42.60 -0.49 14.28
C LYS A 39 -41.16 -0.60 14.79
N VAL A 40 -40.47 -1.65 14.38
CA VAL A 40 -39.05 -1.89 14.68
C VAL A 40 -38.24 -1.43 13.48
N TYR A 41 -37.37 -0.44 13.69
CA TYR A 41 -36.45 0.08 12.67
C TYR A 41 -35.01 -0.30 13.03
N GLY A 42 -34.21 -0.63 12.02
CA GLY A 42 -32.79 -0.95 12.20
C GLY A 42 -32.52 -2.45 12.37
N GLY A 43 -31.35 -2.81 12.88
CA GLY A 43 -30.92 -4.20 13.02
C GLY A 43 -30.27 -4.76 11.73
N VAL A 44 -29.97 -3.91 10.74
CA VAL A 44 -29.25 -4.31 9.54
C VAL A 44 -27.76 -4.34 9.85
N ASN A 45 -27.15 -5.50 9.64
CA ASN A 45 -25.70 -5.64 9.73
C ASN A 45 -25.04 -4.89 8.58
N THR A 46 -24.15 -3.96 8.91
CA THR A 46 -23.30 -3.24 7.96
C THR A 46 -21.86 -3.69 8.12
N PHE A 47 -20.97 -3.28 7.21
CA PHE A 47 -19.55 -3.57 7.33
C PHE A 47 -18.72 -2.32 7.04
N ILE A 48 -17.57 -2.22 7.71
CA ILE A 48 -16.52 -1.26 7.36
C ILE A 48 -15.52 -1.95 6.46
N PRO A 49 -15.26 -1.42 5.25
CA PRO A 49 -14.22 -1.96 4.37
C PRO A 49 -12.87 -1.36 4.75
N PHE A 50 -11.92 -2.18 5.17
CA PHE A 50 -10.52 -1.78 5.36
C PHE A 50 -9.70 -2.25 4.17
N LYS A 51 -9.02 -1.33 3.47
CA LYS A 51 -8.10 -1.67 2.40
C LYS A 51 -6.88 -2.39 2.95
N LEU A 52 -6.39 -3.42 2.25
CA LEU A 52 -5.13 -4.10 2.58
C LEU A 52 -3.94 -3.14 2.48
N ASN A 53 -3.97 -2.32 1.45
CA ASN A 53 -2.98 -1.29 1.19
C ASN A 53 -3.63 0.11 1.29
N PRO A 54 -3.70 0.70 2.48
CA PRO A 54 -4.31 2.01 2.66
C PRO A 54 -3.49 3.13 2.00
N GLY A 55 -2.17 3.00 1.94
CA GLY A 55 -1.27 3.98 1.34
C GLY A 55 -1.24 4.00 -0.19
N GLY A 56 -1.87 3.01 -0.84
CA GLY A 56 -1.83 2.89 -2.31
C GLY A 56 -0.41 2.72 -2.85
N VAL A 57 -0.04 3.57 -3.79
CA VAL A 57 1.29 3.57 -4.44
C VAL A 57 2.33 4.42 -3.70
N MET A 58 1.88 5.29 -2.78
CA MET A 58 2.74 6.28 -2.12
C MET A 58 3.93 5.69 -1.38
N PRO A 59 3.79 4.61 -0.58
CA PRO A 59 4.93 4.01 0.13
C PRO A 59 6.06 3.59 -0.80
N ILE A 60 5.74 3.08 -1.99
CA ILE A 60 6.72 2.63 -2.97
C ILE A 60 7.46 3.81 -3.60
N ILE A 61 6.71 4.87 -3.96
CA ILE A 61 7.29 6.09 -4.55
C ILE A 61 8.31 6.70 -3.58
N PHE A 62 7.94 6.82 -2.30
CA PHE A 62 8.85 7.37 -1.28
C PHE A 62 10.03 6.45 -1.00
N ALA A 63 9.84 5.12 -0.97
CA ALA A 63 10.94 4.18 -0.79
C ALA A 63 11.99 4.33 -1.91
N VAL A 64 11.52 4.42 -3.17
CA VAL A 64 12.41 4.64 -4.32
C VAL A 64 13.11 5.99 -4.23
N ALA A 65 12.38 7.07 -3.93
CA ALA A 65 12.96 8.40 -3.82
C ALA A 65 14.06 8.48 -2.73
N ILE A 66 13.79 7.88 -1.57
CA ILE A 66 14.75 7.83 -0.45
C ILE A 66 16.01 7.02 -0.84
N LEU A 67 15.87 5.95 -1.60
CA LEU A 67 17.01 5.15 -2.03
C LEU A 67 17.78 5.75 -3.21
N LEU A 68 17.08 6.45 -4.12
CA LEU A 68 17.70 7.11 -5.26
C LEU A 68 18.56 8.30 -4.83
N PHE A 69 18.17 9.03 -3.80
CA PHE A 69 18.89 10.22 -3.36
C PHE A 69 20.34 9.91 -2.94
N PRO A 70 20.63 8.96 -2.02
CA PRO A 70 22.00 8.58 -1.70
C PRO A 70 22.76 8.00 -2.87
N SER A 71 22.12 7.15 -3.70
CA SER A 71 22.79 6.53 -4.85
C SER A 71 23.24 7.57 -5.89
N THR A 72 22.43 8.62 -6.11
CA THR A 72 22.78 9.72 -7.01
C THR A 72 23.97 10.52 -6.48
N ILE A 73 23.95 10.89 -5.18
CA ILE A 73 25.07 11.59 -4.56
C ILE A 73 26.35 10.76 -4.64
N LEU A 74 26.28 9.48 -4.31
CA LEU A 74 27.43 8.58 -4.34
C LEU A 74 27.99 8.40 -5.75
N SER A 75 27.15 8.38 -6.78
CA SER A 75 27.59 8.31 -8.18
C SER A 75 28.33 9.57 -8.62
N LEU A 76 27.93 10.75 -8.15
CA LEU A 76 28.59 12.02 -8.41
C LEU A 76 29.94 12.11 -7.67
N VAL A 77 29.94 11.75 -6.39
CA VAL A 77 31.16 11.76 -5.55
C VAL A 77 32.15 10.69 -6.00
N GLY A 78 31.69 9.53 -6.43
CA GLY A 78 32.55 8.46 -6.94
C GLY A 78 33.24 8.77 -8.27
N GLN A 79 32.74 9.75 -9.04
CA GLN A 79 33.40 10.26 -10.26
C GLN A 79 34.47 11.34 -9.93
N ALA A 80 34.44 11.92 -8.74
CA ALA A 80 35.44 12.86 -8.29
C ALA A 80 36.73 12.11 -7.89
N ASN A 81 37.90 12.62 -8.27
CA ASN A 81 39.19 12.09 -7.84
C ASN A 81 39.37 12.35 -6.34
N LEU A 82 38.81 11.49 -5.51
CA LEU A 82 38.94 11.57 -4.06
C LEU A 82 40.35 11.16 -3.65
N PRO A 83 41.00 11.91 -2.72
CA PRO A 83 42.27 11.49 -2.18
C PRO A 83 42.13 10.14 -1.45
N ALA A 84 43.09 9.25 -1.64
CA ALA A 84 43.11 7.96 -0.96
C ALA A 84 43.06 8.16 0.55
N GLY A 85 42.03 7.56 1.20
CA GLY A 85 41.83 7.68 2.63
C GLY A 85 40.47 7.10 3.05
N TRP A 86 40.15 7.24 4.33
CA TRP A 86 38.92 6.73 4.94
C TRP A 86 37.63 7.20 4.21
N VAL A 87 37.64 8.36 3.57
CA VAL A 87 36.51 8.89 2.77
C VAL A 87 36.28 8.02 1.54
N GLN A 88 37.35 7.61 0.84
CA GLN A 88 37.23 6.74 -0.32
C GLN A 88 36.68 5.37 0.06
N ASP A 89 37.14 4.78 1.17
CA ASP A 89 36.67 3.50 1.67
C ASP A 89 35.19 3.56 2.07
N LEU A 90 34.76 4.66 2.69
CA LEU A 90 33.38 4.89 3.07
C LEU A 90 32.49 5.03 1.82
N VAL A 91 32.91 5.78 0.81
CA VAL A 91 32.19 5.93 -0.47
C VAL A 91 32.07 4.60 -1.18
N LEU A 92 33.13 3.78 -1.22
CA LEU A 92 33.10 2.45 -1.80
C LEU A 92 32.16 1.51 -1.06
N MET A 93 32.15 1.55 0.27
CA MET A 93 31.23 0.77 1.10
C MET A 93 29.77 1.18 0.86
N LEU A 94 29.48 2.47 0.85
CA LEU A 94 28.15 2.99 0.58
C LEU A 94 27.70 2.67 -0.86
N ASN A 95 28.58 2.78 -1.85
CA ASN A 95 28.27 2.37 -3.22
C ASN A 95 27.88 0.89 -3.31
N LYS A 96 28.51 0.02 -2.54
CA LYS A 96 28.15 -1.40 -2.47
C LYS A 96 26.75 -1.63 -1.91
N VAL A 97 26.34 -0.83 -0.91
CA VAL A 97 25.03 -0.91 -0.24
C VAL A 97 23.92 -0.34 -1.13
N PHE A 98 24.16 0.81 -1.75
CA PHE A 98 23.18 1.53 -2.56
C PHE A 98 23.21 1.20 -4.06
N ASN A 99 24.01 0.21 -4.46
CA ASN A 99 24.06 -0.23 -5.85
C ASN A 99 22.76 -0.98 -6.20
N PRO A 100 21.99 -0.55 -7.21
CA PRO A 100 20.74 -1.18 -7.64
C PRO A 100 20.89 -2.65 -8.11
N SER A 101 22.13 -3.10 -8.37
CA SER A 101 22.41 -4.50 -8.75
C SER A 101 22.69 -5.42 -7.55
N GLY A 102 22.80 -4.87 -6.34
CA GLY A 102 23.16 -5.60 -5.13
C GLY A 102 21.96 -6.20 -4.40
N LEU A 103 22.13 -7.42 -3.84
CA LEU A 103 21.11 -8.06 -3.00
C LEU A 103 20.77 -7.21 -1.77
N ILE A 104 21.76 -6.51 -1.20
CA ILE A 104 21.60 -5.62 -0.03
C ILE A 104 20.65 -4.47 -0.35
N TYR A 105 20.77 -3.89 -1.54
CA TYR A 105 19.86 -2.84 -2.00
C TYR A 105 18.41 -3.30 -1.99
N TYR A 106 18.12 -4.48 -2.52
CA TYR A 106 16.75 -5.02 -2.56
C TYR A 106 16.22 -5.37 -1.17
N ALA A 107 17.07 -5.82 -0.25
CA ALA A 107 16.69 -6.06 1.13
C ALA A 107 16.31 -4.75 1.84
N ILE A 108 17.11 -3.69 1.69
CA ILE A 108 16.82 -2.37 2.24
C ILE A 108 15.53 -1.80 1.61
N TYR A 109 15.37 -1.94 0.30
CA TYR A 109 14.19 -1.49 -0.43
C TYR A 109 12.92 -2.17 0.09
N PHE A 110 12.95 -3.49 0.29
CA PHE A 110 11.84 -4.24 0.89
C PHE A 110 11.47 -3.73 2.29
N VAL A 111 12.46 -3.59 3.17
CA VAL A 111 12.25 -3.10 4.53
C VAL A 111 11.69 -1.68 4.52
N MET A 112 12.20 -0.80 3.66
CA MET A 112 11.72 0.57 3.49
C MET A 112 10.24 0.61 3.06
N ILE A 113 9.85 -0.24 2.10
CA ILE A 113 8.43 -0.34 1.68
C ILE A 113 7.56 -0.76 2.87
N VAL A 114 7.97 -1.77 3.64
CA VAL A 114 7.21 -2.22 4.80
C VAL A 114 7.06 -1.11 5.84
N VAL A 115 8.15 -0.47 6.21
CA VAL A 115 8.15 0.64 7.19
C VAL A 115 7.27 1.80 6.71
N LEU A 116 7.45 2.23 5.47
CA LEU A 116 6.66 3.33 4.91
C LEU A 116 5.18 2.98 4.78
N THR A 117 4.83 1.73 4.47
CA THR A 117 3.43 1.30 4.43
C THR A 117 2.77 1.42 5.80
N PHE A 118 3.46 1.01 6.88
CA PHE A 118 2.97 1.21 8.25
C PHE A 118 2.86 2.69 8.61
N PHE A 119 3.85 3.48 8.24
CA PHE A 119 3.84 4.93 8.47
C PHE A 119 2.64 5.60 7.81
N TYR A 120 2.38 5.30 6.52
CA TYR A 120 1.21 5.80 5.81
C TYR A 120 -0.11 5.32 6.40
N ALA A 121 -0.21 4.05 6.79
CA ALA A 121 -1.40 3.52 7.43
C ALA A 121 -1.73 4.24 8.75
N SER A 122 -0.70 4.66 9.51
CA SER A 122 -0.87 5.38 10.77
C SER A 122 -1.32 6.84 10.60
N ILE A 123 -0.97 7.47 9.47
CA ILE A 123 -1.31 8.89 9.21
C ILE A 123 -2.70 9.03 8.61
N MET A 124 -3.22 8.01 7.93
CA MET A 124 -4.53 8.10 7.26
C MET A 124 -5.67 8.31 8.26
N PRO A 125 -6.42 9.43 8.18
CA PRO A 125 -7.45 9.77 9.17
C PRO A 125 -8.59 8.74 9.22
N ASN A 126 -8.97 8.15 8.08
CA ASN A 126 -10.03 7.14 8.00
C ASN A 126 -9.62 5.75 8.53
N MET A 127 -8.39 5.60 8.99
CA MET A 127 -7.82 4.34 9.49
C MET A 127 -7.46 4.43 10.98
N GLN A 128 -7.80 5.52 11.68
CA GLN A 128 -7.50 5.67 13.10
C GLN A 128 -8.51 4.87 13.94
N PRO A 129 -8.06 3.83 14.69
CA PRO A 129 -8.95 2.94 15.44
C PRO A 129 -9.79 3.66 16.48
N LYS A 130 -9.22 4.71 17.11
CA LYS A 130 -9.90 5.51 18.13
C LYS A 130 -11.08 6.28 17.55
N GLU A 131 -10.87 7.02 16.45
CA GLU A 131 -11.93 7.81 15.81
C GLU A 131 -13.05 6.92 15.30
N ILE A 132 -12.73 5.77 14.72
CA ILE A 132 -13.71 4.79 14.25
C ILE A 132 -14.53 4.25 15.45
N ALA A 133 -13.86 3.89 16.55
CA ALA A 133 -14.54 3.38 17.74
C ALA A 133 -15.44 4.44 18.40
N ASP A 134 -15.02 5.70 18.44
CA ASP A 134 -15.81 6.81 18.98
C ASP A 134 -17.01 7.11 18.08
N ASN A 135 -16.86 7.06 16.78
CA ASN A 135 -17.96 7.20 15.84
C ASN A 135 -18.98 6.05 15.99
N LEU A 136 -18.51 4.79 16.07
CA LEU A 136 -19.38 3.64 16.32
C LEU A 136 -20.16 3.79 17.63
N LYS A 137 -19.50 4.28 18.70
CA LYS A 137 -20.13 4.54 19.98
C LYS A 137 -21.21 5.63 19.87
N LYS A 138 -20.94 6.72 19.14
CA LYS A 138 -21.92 7.81 18.91
C LYS A 138 -23.18 7.32 18.19
N TYR A 139 -23.02 6.42 17.21
CA TYR A 139 -24.14 5.84 16.46
C TYR A 139 -24.81 4.65 17.17
N GLY A 140 -24.28 4.22 18.32
CA GLY A 140 -24.78 3.06 19.06
C GLY A 140 -24.46 1.72 18.39
N SER A 141 -23.61 1.72 17.38
CA SER A 141 -23.18 0.53 16.65
C SER A 141 -22.06 -0.17 17.37
N SER A 142 -21.96 -1.50 17.24
CA SER A 142 -20.93 -2.29 17.91
C SER A 142 -20.36 -3.39 17.00
N ILE A 143 -19.14 -3.81 17.29
CA ILE A 143 -18.55 -5.01 16.67
C ILE A 143 -19.06 -6.22 17.44
N PRO A 144 -19.54 -7.29 16.78
CA PRO A 144 -20.01 -8.49 17.45
C PRO A 144 -18.93 -9.05 18.40
N GLY A 145 -19.31 -9.30 19.65
CA GLY A 145 -18.43 -9.86 20.67
C GLY A 145 -17.46 -8.88 21.34
N VAL A 146 -17.51 -7.58 21.01
CA VAL A 146 -16.64 -6.55 21.62
C VAL A 146 -17.48 -5.46 22.28
N LYS A 147 -17.13 -5.09 23.52
CA LYS A 147 -17.80 -3.98 24.22
C LYS A 147 -17.50 -2.64 23.52
N PRO A 148 -18.52 -1.76 23.36
CA PRO A 148 -18.31 -0.45 22.74
C PRO A 148 -17.34 0.42 23.54
N GLY A 149 -16.55 1.24 22.84
CA GLY A 149 -15.56 2.14 23.41
C GLY A 149 -14.13 1.65 23.26
N ARG A 150 -13.32 1.75 24.32
CA ARG A 150 -11.88 1.39 24.29
C ARG A 150 -11.59 -0.03 23.80
N PRO A 151 -12.34 -1.09 24.23
CA PRO A 151 -12.11 -2.44 23.70
C PRO A 151 -12.33 -2.55 22.18
N THR A 152 -13.27 -1.77 21.63
CA THR A 152 -13.51 -1.70 20.18
C THR A 152 -12.33 -1.09 19.46
N ALA A 153 -11.72 -0.01 20.00
CA ALA A 153 -10.52 0.59 19.44
C ALA A 153 -9.34 -0.39 19.43
N GLU A 154 -9.13 -1.12 20.52
CA GLU A 154 -8.06 -2.12 20.62
C GLU A 154 -8.26 -3.31 19.65
N ALA A 155 -9.51 -3.75 19.46
CA ALA A 155 -9.84 -4.79 18.51
C ALA A 155 -9.62 -4.32 17.06
N LEU A 156 -10.02 -3.10 16.73
CA LEU A 156 -9.79 -2.49 15.42
C LEU A 156 -8.31 -2.30 15.15
N ASP A 157 -7.54 -1.84 16.12
CA ASP A 157 -6.09 -1.67 16.00
C ASP A 157 -5.38 -2.99 15.65
N LYS A 158 -5.74 -4.08 16.34
CA LYS A 158 -5.22 -5.42 16.02
C LYS A 158 -5.58 -5.87 14.60
N ILE A 159 -6.81 -5.59 14.16
CA ILE A 159 -7.27 -5.95 12.81
C ILE A 159 -6.50 -5.13 11.77
N LEU A 160 -6.40 -3.81 11.97
CA LEU A 160 -5.70 -2.91 11.07
C LEU A 160 -4.21 -3.26 10.95
N THR A 161 -3.52 -3.44 12.08
CA THR A 161 -2.10 -3.81 12.10
C THR A 161 -1.84 -5.10 11.32
N LYS A 162 -2.66 -6.15 11.55
CA LYS A 162 -2.53 -7.41 10.80
C LYS A 162 -2.81 -7.24 9.31
N THR A 163 -3.83 -6.45 8.97
CA THR A 163 -4.22 -6.21 7.57
C THR A 163 -3.13 -5.41 6.84
N THR A 164 -2.63 -4.34 7.48
CA THR A 164 -1.52 -3.54 6.96
C THR A 164 -0.23 -4.34 6.81
N PHE A 165 0.06 -5.26 7.75
CA PHE A 165 1.23 -6.14 7.66
C PHE A 165 1.17 -7.02 6.41
N ILE A 166 0.02 -7.67 6.16
CA ILE A 166 -0.18 -8.51 4.96
C ILE A 166 -0.05 -7.65 3.70
N GLY A 167 -0.65 -6.45 3.70
CA GLY A 167 -0.55 -5.50 2.60
C GLY A 167 0.89 -5.05 2.33
N ALA A 168 1.64 -4.70 3.38
CA ALA A 168 3.03 -4.27 3.30
C ALA A 168 3.95 -5.37 2.75
N MET A 169 3.78 -6.61 3.25
CA MET A 169 4.51 -7.78 2.74
C MET A 169 4.21 -8.04 1.26
N GLY A 170 2.92 -7.99 0.89
CA GLY A 170 2.51 -8.16 -0.50
C GLY A 170 3.11 -7.09 -1.43
N LEU A 171 3.06 -5.81 -1.02
CA LEU A 171 3.67 -4.71 -1.77
C LEU A 171 5.20 -4.89 -1.91
N GLY A 172 5.87 -5.26 -0.82
CA GLY A 172 7.30 -5.52 -0.84
C GLY A 172 7.67 -6.65 -1.81
N ILE A 173 6.92 -7.75 -1.81
CA ILE A 173 7.12 -8.86 -2.76
C ILE A 173 6.92 -8.39 -4.20
N ILE A 174 5.82 -7.67 -4.49
CA ILE A 174 5.55 -7.13 -5.82
C ILE A 174 6.70 -6.24 -6.30
N ALA A 175 7.23 -5.39 -5.43
CA ALA A 175 8.32 -4.49 -5.75
C ALA A 175 9.63 -5.22 -6.11
N LEU A 176 9.82 -6.45 -5.63
CA LEU A 176 10.99 -7.27 -5.92
C LEU A 176 10.84 -8.12 -7.20
N VAL A 177 9.60 -8.36 -7.68
CA VAL A 177 9.34 -9.24 -8.83
C VAL A 177 10.16 -8.84 -10.07
N PRO A 178 10.28 -7.57 -10.48
CA PRO A 178 11.04 -7.22 -11.66
C PRO A 178 12.56 -7.37 -11.52
N ALA A 179 13.07 -7.20 -10.29
CA ALA A 179 14.47 -7.52 -10.01
C ALA A 179 14.72 -9.01 -10.23
N PHE A 180 13.82 -9.84 -9.73
CA PHE A 180 13.88 -11.29 -9.94
C PHE A 180 13.69 -11.66 -11.43
N ALA A 181 12.76 -11.01 -12.12
CA ALA A 181 12.54 -11.20 -13.55
C ALA A 181 13.78 -10.87 -14.37
N SER A 182 14.47 -9.76 -14.07
CA SER A 182 15.72 -9.37 -14.71
C SER A 182 16.84 -10.38 -14.47
N TYR A 183 16.90 -10.95 -13.27
CA TYR A 183 17.88 -11.99 -12.93
C TYR A 183 17.65 -13.27 -13.75
N VAL A 184 16.41 -13.71 -13.89
CA VAL A 184 16.05 -14.94 -14.62
C VAL A 184 16.17 -14.75 -16.13
N THR A 185 15.71 -13.62 -16.67
CA THR A 185 15.70 -13.36 -18.12
C THR A 185 17.03 -12.83 -18.64
N LYS A 186 17.95 -12.41 -17.76
CA LYS A 186 19.23 -11.74 -18.09
C LYS A 186 19.06 -10.45 -18.91
N ILE A 187 17.86 -9.88 -18.95
CA ILE A 187 17.56 -8.64 -19.66
C ILE A 187 17.66 -7.49 -18.65
N THR A 188 18.78 -6.74 -18.72
CA THR A 188 19.08 -5.67 -17.76
C THR A 188 18.32 -4.37 -18.00
N THR A 189 17.75 -4.19 -19.19
CA THR A 189 17.02 -2.97 -19.59
C THR A 189 15.82 -2.65 -18.67
N LEU A 190 15.30 -3.64 -17.96
CA LEU A 190 14.16 -3.50 -17.04
C LEU A 190 14.55 -3.19 -15.59
N GLN A 191 15.82 -3.27 -15.23
CA GLN A 191 16.26 -3.07 -13.85
C GLN A 191 16.01 -1.64 -13.33
N GLY A 192 15.99 -0.64 -14.22
CA GLY A 192 15.85 0.77 -13.81
C GLY A 192 14.44 1.35 -13.91
N ILE A 193 13.61 0.86 -14.81
CA ILE A 193 12.35 1.52 -15.16
C ILE A 193 11.12 0.63 -14.92
N GLY A 194 11.27 -0.69 -14.99
CA GLY A 194 10.14 -1.58 -15.20
C GLY A 194 9.21 -1.81 -13.99
N ALA A 195 9.77 -1.90 -12.79
CA ALA A 195 9.03 -2.34 -11.61
C ALA A 195 8.14 -1.27 -11.02
N THR A 196 8.77 -0.20 -10.65
CA THR A 196 8.11 0.92 -9.97
C THR A 196 7.15 1.64 -10.91
N SER A 197 7.53 1.84 -12.16
CA SER A 197 6.66 2.47 -13.15
C SER A 197 5.41 1.65 -13.45
N LEU A 198 5.50 0.31 -13.43
CA LEU A 198 4.33 -0.56 -13.56
C LEU A 198 3.37 -0.43 -12.39
N ILE A 199 3.90 -0.50 -11.18
CA ILE A 199 3.08 -0.39 -9.97
C ILE A 199 2.41 0.99 -9.93
N ILE A 200 3.15 2.03 -10.28
CA ILE A 200 2.62 3.39 -10.35
C ILE A 200 1.55 3.50 -11.44
N MET A 201 1.81 2.99 -12.65
CA MET A 201 0.86 3.04 -13.77
C MET A 201 -0.45 2.33 -13.42
N VAL A 202 -0.37 1.09 -12.93
CA VAL A 202 -1.56 0.29 -12.55
C VAL A 202 -2.28 0.94 -11.37
N GLY A 203 -1.54 1.44 -10.38
CA GLY A 203 -2.12 2.09 -9.22
C GLY A 203 -2.87 3.36 -9.56
N VAL A 204 -2.27 4.23 -10.36
CA VAL A 204 -2.91 5.48 -10.81
C VAL A 204 -4.13 5.18 -11.70
N ALA A 205 -4.05 4.18 -12.58
CA ALA A 205 -5.18 3.77 -13.41
C ALA A 205 -6.36 3.27 -12.55
N LEU A 206 -6.09 2.46 -11.52
CA LEU A 206 -7.13 1.99 -10.59
C LEU A 206 -7.74 3.13 -9.77
N ASP A 207 -6.91 4.05 -9.27
CA ASP A 207 -7.40 5.20 -8.51
C ASP A 207 -8.27 6.11 -9.40
N LEU A 208 -7.89 6.31 -10.67
CA LEU A 208 -8.69 7.03 -11.67
C LEU A 208 -10.05 6.35 -11.91
N ILE A 209 -10.04 5.04 -12.13
CA ILE A 209 -11.28 4.27 -12.34
C ILE A 209 -12.20 4.39 -11.12
N ASN A 210 -11.66 4.29 -9.90
CA ASN A 210 -12.42 4.41 -8.68
C ASN A 210 -12.99 5.83 -8.48
N GLN A 211 -12.23 6.88 -8.81
CA GLN A 211 -12.72 8.25 -8.78
C GLN A 211 -13.85 8.48 -9.79
N VAL A 212 -13.67 8.05 -11.03
CA VAL A 212 -14.72 8.16 -12.07
C VAL A 212 -15.98 7.42 -11.65
N ARG A 213 -15.85 6.20 -11.11
CA ARG A 213 -16.99 5.41 -10.61
C ARG A 213 -17.73 6.16 -9.50
N THR A 214 -17.02 6.76 -8.56
CA THR A 214 -17.61 7.53 -7.45
C THR A 214 -18.36 8.75 -7.96
N HIS A 215 -17.79 9.50 -8.91
CA HIS A 215 -18.44 10.65 -9.52
C HIS A 215 -19.68 10.27 -10.33
N LEU A 216 -19.63 9.17 -11.08
CA LEU A 216 -20.80 8.68 -11.84
C LEU A 216 -21.94 8.26 -10.90
N LEU A 217 -21.63 7.58 -9.80
CA LEU A 217 -22.63 7.21 -8.81
C LEU A 217 -23.27 8.46 -8.17
N ALA A 218 -22.46 9.45 -7.78
CA ALA A 218 -22.98 10.70 -7.20
C ALA A 218 -23.94 11.42 -8.17
N ARG A 219 -23.58 11.50 -9.45
CA ARG A 219 -24.40 12.15 -10.48
C ARG A 219 -25.71 11.40 -10.75
N ASN A 220 -25.70 10.09 -10.73
CA ASN A 220 -26.92 9.29 -10.88
C ASN A 220 -27.90 9.52 -9.73
N TYR A 221 -27.42 9.66 -8.49
CA TYR A 221 -28.27 9.97 -7.33
C TYR A 221 -28.90 11.36 -7.42
N GLU A 222 -28.20 12.37 -7.94
CA GLU A 222 -28.76 13.72 -8.13
C GLU A 222 -29.89 13.74 -9.17
N THR A 223 -29.85 12.86 -10.17
CA THR A 223 -30.90 12.75 -11.20
C THR A 223 -32.18 12.16 -10.62
N PHE A 224 -32.07 11.17 -9.72
CA PHE A 224 -33.23 10.55 -9.05
C PHE A 224 -33.90 11.44 -7.99
N LEU A 225 -33.23 12.50 -7.53
CA LEU A 225 -33.78 13.45 -6.55
C LEU A 225 -34.45 14.67 -7.23
N LYS A 226 -34.35 14.78 -8.56
CA LYS A 226 -34.94 15.88 -9.35
C LYS A 226 -36.28 15.52 -10.01
N ASP A 227 -36.63 14.24 -10.00
CA ASP A 227 -37.96 13.71 -10.40
C ASP A 227 -38.78 13.40 -9.13
#